data_8751735d9f5cb89deab0151f4ca7d21f
#
_entry.id   8751735d9f5cb89deab0151f4ca7d21f
#
_cell.length_a   1.000
_cell.length_b   1.000
_cell.length_c   1.000
_cell.angle_alpha   90.00
_cell.angle_beta   90.00
_cell.angle_gamma   90.00
#
_symmetry.space_group_name_H-M   'P 1'
#
loop_
_entity.id
_entity.type
_entity.pdbx_description
1 polymer ?
#
loop_
_entity_poly.entity_id
_entity_poly.type
_entity_poly.pdbx_seq_one_letter_code
_entity_poly.pdbx_strand_id
1 'polypeptide(L)'
;MGKKQSDAGAWKNGQESRAAQEWQNGQKNRAAQEWQNGQENGAAGGSGGIQEDSEQGQVLLAEKRETISLLTIIGEIEGHENLNSGSKTTKYEHLLPGLARIEDSVEVEGVLLLINTQGGDVSAGLALAEMIASLSKPTVSLVIGDSHSIGVPLAVSADESFIVPTATMLIHPVRMSGMTIGAPQTYHYFQRIQDRITGFVADHSRIPQDKIEALMMNTADLTKDLGTLLVGEDAVRLGLIDRVGGIDQALARLRERIREGKQRKG
;
A
#
# COMPACT_ATOMS: atom_id res chain seq x y z
N MET A 1 8.39 65.88 15.48
CA MET A 1 8.65 65.54 16.87
C MET A 1 8.41 64.05 17.06
N GLY A 2 9.45 63.32 17.42
CA GLY A 2 9.41 61.96 17.97
C GLY A 2 9.20 60.79 17.01
N LYS A 3 10.17 60.40 16.16
CA LYS A 3 10.27 59.08 15.52
C LYS A 3 10.66 58.05 16.58
N LYS A 4 9.81 57.01 16.76
CA LYS A 4 10.21 55.77 17.42
C LYS A 4 10.67 54.79 16.36
N GLN A 5 11.97 54.52 16.34
CA GLN A 5 12.58 53.38 15.68
C GLN A 5 12.16 52.11 16.41
N SER A 6 11.64 51.11 15.65
CA SER A 6 11.47 49.74 16.13
C SER A 6 12.68 48.92 15.70
N ASP A 7 13.47 48.50 16.65
CA ASP A 7 14.57 47.55 16.45
C ASP A 7 13.99 46.18 16.09
N ALA A 8 14.22 45.75 14.83
CA ALA A 8 14.04 44.37 14.41
C ALA A 8 15.32 43.61 14.75
N GLY A 9 15.28 42.84 15.84
CA GLY A 9 16.38 41.98 16.27
C GLY A 9 16.66 40.87 15.25
N ALA A 10 17.89 40.87 14.77
CA ALA A 10 18.45 39.85 13.90
C ALA A 10 18.49 38.47 14.60
N TRP A 11 17.83 37.47 14.06
CA TRP A 11 18.03 36.08 14.48
C TRP A 11 19.39 35.61 13.97
N LYS A 12 20.33 35.38 14.87
CA LYS A 12 21.65 34.82 14.58
C LYS A 12 21.51 33.33 14.31
N ASN A 13 22.15 32.91 13.24
CA ASN A 13 22.33 31.52 12.79
C ASN A 13 22.75 30.58 13.90
N GLY A 14 22.11 29.39 13.94
CA GLY A 14 22.27 28.37 14.93
C GLY A 14 23.68 27.81 15.00
N GLN A 15 24.28 27.94 16.15
CA GLN A 15 25.26 27.00 16.64
C GLN A 15 24.49 25.98 17.48
N GLU A 16 24.43 24.75 17.00
CA GLU A 16 23.95 23.62 17.81
C GLU A 16 24.80 23.59 19.09
N SER A 17 24.15 23.58 20.24
CA SER A 17 24.83 23.57 21.52
C SER A 17 25.62 22.26 21.64
N ARG A 18 26.82 22.36 22.23
CA ARG A 18 27.70 21.21 22.50
C ARG A 18 26.95 20.04 23.18
N ALA A 19 25.98 20.36 24.01
CA ALA A 19 25.08 19.38 24.63
C ALA A 19 24.19 18.62 23.62
N ALA A 20 23.73 19.25 22.53
CA ALA A 20 22.95 18.58 21.49
C ALA A 20 23.82 17.62 20.68
N GLN A 21 25.05 17.99 20.37
CA GLN A 21 25.99 17.11 19.68
C GLN A 21 26.45 15.94 20.57
N GLU A 22 26.66 16.14 21.86
CA GLU A 22 26.97 15.08 22.81
C GLU A 22 25.82 14.13 23.02
N TRP A 23 24.56 14.62 22.98
CA TRP A 23 23.35 13.79 23.06
C TRP A 23 23.17 12.94 21.79
N GLN A 24 23.35 13.51 20.59
CA GLN A 24 23.31 12.78 19.33
C GLN A 24 24.40 11.71 19.21
N ASN A 25 25.61 11.99 19.64
CA ASN A 25 26.71 11.03 19.66
C ASN A 25 26.47 9.91 20.70
N GLY A 26 25.88 10.22 21.84
CA GLY A 26 25.49 9.23 22.85
C GLY A 26 24.38 8.27 22.37
N GLN A 27 23.43 8.75 21.57
CA GLN A 27 22.38 7.94 20.94
C GLN A 27 22.96 7.00 19.87
N LYS A 28 23.87 7.49 19.02
CA LYS A 28 24.54 6.67 17.98
C LYS A 28 25.39 5.55 18.59
N ASN A 29 26.09 5.84 19.69
CA ASN A 29 26.93 4.84 20.37
C ASN A 29 26.10 3.78 21.10
N ARG A 30 24.94 4.14 21.67
CA ARG A 30 24.02 3.16 22.27
C ARG A 30 23.40 2.22 21.22
N ALA A 31 22.93 2.77 20.11
CA ALA A 31 22.38 1.97 19.02
C ALA A 31 23.43 1.00 18.43
N ALA A 32 24.69 1.43 18.32
CA ALA A 32 25.78 0.58 17.84
C ALA A 32 26.14 -0.54 18.84
N GLN A 33 26.08 -0.29 20.15
CA GLN A 33 26.33 -1.30 21.19
C GLN A 33 25.18 -2.31 21.32
N GLU A 34 23.92 -1.86 21.18
CA GLU A 34 22.77 -2.75 21.16
C GLU A 34 22.79 -3.66 19.94
N TRP A 35 23.28 -3.16 18.80
CA TRP A 35 23.45 -3.95 17.57
C TRP A 35 24.53 -5.02 17.69
N GLN A 36 25.66 -4.74 18.33
CA GLN A 36 26.74 -5.71 18.60
C GLN A 36 26.36 -6.77 19.63
N ASN A 37 25.64 -6.41 20.69
CA ASN A 37 25.18 -7.35 21.70
C ASN A 37 24.05 -8.29 21.20
N GLY A 38 23.30 -7.88 20.15
CA GLY A 38 22.30 -8.73 19.50
C GLY A 38 22.88 -9.85 18.66
N GLN A 39 24.13 -9.72 18.16
CA GLN A 39 24.79 -10.75 17.35
C GLN A 39 25.49 -11.86 18.15
N GLU A 40 25.84 -11.64 19.41
CA GLU A 40 26.57 -12.64 20.21
C GLU A 40 25.69 -13.67 20.94
N ASN A 41 24.35 -13.48 21.00
CA ASN A 41 23.42 -14.37 21.72
C ASN A 41 22.54 -15.26 20.85
N GLY A 42 22.87 -15.43 19.57
CA GLY A 42 22.05 -16.14 18.56
C GLY A 42 22.49 -17.57 18.23
N ALA A 43 22.99 -18.35 19.19
CA ALA A 43 23.29 -19.76 18.96
C ALA A 43 22.73 -20.65 20.07
N ALA A 44 21.47 -21.04 19.99
CA ALA A 44 20.91 -22.36 20.38
C ALA A 44 19.37 -22.32 20.41
N GLY A 45 18.72 -23.25 19.71
CA GLY A 45 17.35 -23.70 19.98
C GLY A 45 16.31 -23.31 18.91
N GLY A 46 15.96 -24.29 18.06
CA GLY A 46 15.00 -24.16 16.99
C GLY A 46 13.59 -23.80 17.41
N SER A 47 12.98 -22.97 16.62
CA SER A 47 11.54 -22.86 16.34
C SER A 47 11.31 -21.72 15.34
N GLY A 48 10.49 -21.93 14.32
CA GLY A 48 10.01 -21.04 13.29
C GLY A 48 10.53 -19.59 13.25
N GLY A 49 11.58 -19.34 12.48
CA GLY A 49 12.17 -18.01 12.37
C GLY A 49 11.38 -17.11 11.39
N ILE A 50 11.14 -15.89 11.79
CA ILE A 50 10.76 -14.81 10.90
C ILE A 50 12.01 -14.46 10.08
N GLN A 51 11.98 -14.71 8.77
CA GLN A 51 13.02 -14.25 7.87
C GLN A 51 12.59 -12.88 7.32
N GLU A 52 13.21 -11.81 7.82
CA GLU A 52 13.03 -10.46 7.31
C GLU A 52 13.95 -10.23 6.11
N ASP A 53 13.37 -10.06 4.93
CA ASP A 53 14.05 -9.42 3.81
C ASP A 53 13.64 -7.94 3.82
N SER A 54 14.43 -7.14 4.58
CA SER A 54 14.06 -5.79 5.02
C SER A 54 14.03 -4.75 3.89
N GLU A 55 14.54 -5.05 2.71
CA GLU A 55 14.53 -4.12 1.57
C GLU A 55 13.27 -4.25 0.68
N GLN A 56 12.48 -5.30 0.81
CA GLN A 56 11.37 -5.59 -0.10
C GLN A 56 9.99 -5.64 0.55
N GLY A 57 9.87 -5.39 1.85
CA GLY A 57 8.58 -5.41 2.55
C GLY A 57 7.87 -6.77 2.54
N GLN A 58 8.60 -7.87 2.33
CA GLN A 58 8.10 -9.24 2.42
C GLN A 58 8.52 -9.86 3.74
N VAL A 59 7.54 -10.33 4.50
CA VAL A 59 7.74 -11.12 5.71
C VAL A 59 7.09 -12.48 5.50
N LEU A 60 7.81 -13.56 5.72
CA LEU A 60 7.27 -14.90 5.68
C LEU A 60 6.73 -15.27 7.05
N LEU A 61 5.41 -15.42 7.18
CA LEU A 61 4.77 -15.90 8.41
C LEU A 61 4.67 -17.42 8.35
N ALA A 62 5.65 -18.11 8.95
CA ALA A 62 5.67 -19.54 9.06
C ALA A 62 5.15 -19.99 10.42
N GLU A 63 3.94 -20.47 10.49
CA GLU A 63 3.45 -21.32 11.58
C GLU A 63 3.35 -22.77 11.08
N LYS A 64 3.35 -23.73 12.00
CA LYS A 64 3.34 -25.20 11.75
C LYS A 64 2.27 -25.74 10.78
N ARG A 65 1.46 -24.88 10.15
CA ARG A 65 0.30 -25.29 9.33
C ARG A 65 0.33 -24.82 7.89
N GLU A 66 0.52 -23.53 7.63
CA GLU A 66 0.54 -22.97 6.28
C GLU A 66 1.58 -21.85 6.17
N THR A 67 2.36 -21.83 5.08
CA THR A 67 3.35 -20.79 4.81
C THR A 67 2.70 -19.66 4.03
N ILE A 68 2.56 -18.50 4.68
CA ILE A 68 1.92 -17.30 4.10
C ILE A 68 3.01 -16.25 3.83
N SER A 69 3.05 -15.73 2.62
CA SER A 69 3.86 -14.55 2.28
C SER A 69 3.08 -13.28 2.60
N LEU A 70 3.72 -12.35 3.31
CA LEU A 70 3.17 -11.02 3.59
C LEU A 70 3.74 -10.02 2.59
N LEU A 71 2.87 -9.38 1.80
CA LEU A 71 3.21 -8.31 0.88
C LEU A 71 2.67 -7.00 1.41
N THR A 72 3.51 -5.97 1.51
CA THR A 72 3.10 -4.64 1.98
C THR A 72 3.10 -3.62 0.84
N ILE A 73 2.02 -2.84 0.74
CA ILE A 73 1.86 -1.71 -0.19
C ILE A 73 1.61 -0.47 0.67
N ILE A 74 2.70 0.26 0.96
CA ILE A 74 2.66 1.36 1.93
C ILE A 74 3.26 2.62 1.31
N GLY A 75 2.58 3.75 1.49
CA GLY A 75 2.99 5.05 0.95
C GLY A 75 2.58 5.23 -0.50
N GLU A 76 3.27 6.10 -1.23
CA GLU A 76 2.97 6.42 -2.62
C GLU A 76 3.49 5.33 -3.57
N ILE A 77 2.70 4.95 -4.58
CA ILE A 77 3.12 3.97 -5.58
C ILE A 77 4.01 4.67 -6.59
N GLU A 78 5.28 4.29 -6.58
CA GLU A 78 6.32 4.85 -7.43
C GLU A 78 6.31 4.16 -8.78
N GLY A 79 6.35 4.95 -9.86
CA GLY A 79 6.35 4.47 -11.23
C GLY A 79 7.75 4.48 -11.84
N HIS A 80 7.86 5.01 -13.08
CA HIS A 80 9.13 5.09 -13.80
C HIS A 80 10.04 6.22 -13.31
N GLU A 81 9.53 7.16 -12.52
CA GLU A 81 10.30 8.26 -11.94
C GLU A 81 10.48 8.02 -10.44
N ASN A 82 11.70 8.21 -9.95
CA ASN A 82 11.98 8.11 -8.52
C ASN A 82 11.44 9.33 -7.79
N LEU A 83 10.67 9.10 -6.74
CA LEU A 83 10.21 10.15 -5.83
C LEU A 83 11.33 10.61 -4.89
N ASN A 84 11.13 11.74 -4.22
CA ASN A 84 12.10 12.27 -3.27
C ASN A 84 12.40 11.28 -2.15
N SER A 85 13.67 11.18 -1.74
CA SER A 85 14.14 10.25 -0.69
C SER A 85 13.48 10.43 0.69
N GLY A 86 12.75 11.52 0.91
CA GLY A 86 11.96 11.76 2.13
C GLY A 86 10.54 11.17 2.09
N SER A 87 10.06 10.70 0.94
CA SER A 87 8.73 10.12 0.79
C SER A 87 8.74 8.63 1.14
N LYS A 88 7.66 8.18 1.79
CA LYS A 88 7.39 6.73 1.92
C LYS A 88 6.79 6.25 0.63
N THR A 89 7.44 5.29 -0.04
CA THR A 89 7.01 4.79 -1.35
C THR A 89 6.99 3.28 -1.41
N THR A 90 6.14 2.76 -2.27
CA THR A 90 6.15 1.37 -2.73
C THR A 90 6.67 1.35 -4.16
N LYS A 91 7.85 0.75 -4.37
CA LYS A 91 8.49 0.62 -5.68
C LYS A 91 8.00 -0.64 -6.38
N TYR A 92 7.25 -0.47 -7.45
CA TYR A 92 6.62 -1.60 -8.14
C TYR A 92 7.65 -2.58 -8.73
N GLU A 93 8.79 -2.09 -9.21
CA GLU A 93 9.88 -2.92 -9.75
C GLU A 93 10.53 -3.81 -8.68
N HIS A 94 10.40 -3.48 -7.39
CA HIS A 94 10.86 -4.35 -6.30
C HIS A 94 9.83 -5.44 -5.96
N LEU A 95 8.54 -5.13 -6.09
CA LEU A 95 7.47 -6.07 -5.78
C LEU A 95 7.25 -7.12 -6.89
N LEU A 96 7.39 -6.75 -8.16
CA LEU A 96 7.17 -7.67 -9.29
C LEU A 96 8.04 -8.94 -9.23
N PRO A 97 9.38 -8.86 -8.99
CA PRO A 97 10.19 -10.06 -8.81
C PRO A 97 9.80 -10.89 -7.58
N GLY A 98 9.33 -10.22 -6.53
CA GLY A 98 8.80 -10.87 -5.33
C GLY A 98 7.54 -11.69 -5.63
N LEU A 99 6.59 -11.12 -6.35
CA LEU A 99 5.37 -11.81 -6.79
C LEU A 99 5.68 -13.01 -7.69
N ALA A 100 6.65 -12.85 -8.62
CA ALA A 100 7.10 -13.96 -9.46
C ALA A 100 7.73 -15.11 -8.63
N ARG A 101 8.56 -14.78 -7.63
CA ARG A 101 9.11 -15.79 -6.70
C ARG A 101 8.03 -16.46 -5.86
N ILE A 102 7.02 -15.72 -5.42
CA ILE A 102 5.87 -16.27 -4.70
C ILE A 102 5.15 -17.29 -5.59
N GLU A 103 4.86 -16.94 -6.83
CA GLU A 103 4.18 -17.86 -7.77
C GLU A 103 4.97 -19.14 -8.00
N ASP A 104 6.26 -19.05 -8.23
CA ASP A 104 7.16 -20.20 -8.49
C ASP A 104 7.47 -21.04 -7.24
N SER A 105 7.33 -20.49 -6.03
CA SER A 105 7.67 -21.16 -4.78
C SER A 105 6.73 -22.32 -4.48
N VAL A 106 7.27 -23.48 -4.17
CA VAL A 106 6.50 -24.64 -3.66
C VAL A 106 6.17 -24.53 -2.17
N GLU A 107 6.84 -23.65 -1.44
CA GLU A 107 6.68 -23.48 0.00
C GLU A 107 5.58 -22.48 0.35
N VAL A 108 5.46 -21.39 -0.44
CA VAL A 108 4.45 -20.38 -0.22
C VAL A 108 3.08 -20.91 -0.64
N GLU A 109 2.14 -20.93 0.29
CA GLU A 109 0.80 -21.49 0.11
C GLU A 109 -0.29 -20.44 -0.05
N GLY A 110 -0.02 -19.20 0.35
CA GLY A 110 -0.93 -18.07 0.19
C GLY A 110 -0.25 -16.73 0.42
N VAL A 111 -0.94 -15.65 0.06
CA VAL A 111 -0.43 -14.28 0.15
C VAL A 111 -1.40 -13.40 0.91
N LEU A 112 -0.90 -12.69 1.91
CA LEU A 112 -1.62 -11.60 2.56
C LEU A 112 -1.05 -10.26 2.10
N LEU A 113 -1.91 -9.40 1.56
CA LEU A 113 -1.54 -8.04 1.18
C LEU A 113 -1.97 -7.08 2.29
N LEU A 114 -1.04 -6.29 2.84
CA LEU A 114 -1.36 -5.17 3.73
C LEU A 114 -1.26 -3.86 2.95
N ILE A 115 -2.34 -3.08 2.94
CA ILE A 115 -2.47 -1.88 2.10
C ILE A 115 -2.69 -0.65 2.98
N ASN A 116 -1.81 0.34 2.78
CA ASN A 116 -1.97 1.69 3.33
C ASN A 116 -1.30 2.69 2.37
N THR A 117 -2.02 3.06 1.30
CA THR A 117 -1.50 3.90 0.21
C THR A 117 -2.47 5.02 -0.16
N GLN A 118 -1.91 6.18 -0.46
CA GLN A 118 -2.65 7.29 -1.06
C GLN A 118 -2.79 7.16 -2.60
N GLY A 119 -2.25 6.08 -3.19
CA GLY A 119 -2.16 5.90 -4.63
C GLY A 119 -0.81 6.30 -5.19
N GLY A 120 -0.75 6.70 -6.45
CA GLY A 120 0.47 7.11 -7.13
C GLY A 120 0.40 6.85 -8.63
N ASP A 121 1.47 6.29 -9.21
CA ASP A 121 1.55 6.00 -10.64
C ASP A 121 0.53 4.94 -11.08
N VAL A 122 -0.31 5.31 -12.05
CA VAL A 122 -1.41 4.45 -12.53
C VAL A 122 -0.90 3.20 -13.22
N SER A 123 0.16 3.32 -14.03
CA SER A 123 0.69 2.19 -14.80
C SER A 123 1.35 1.16 -13.89
N ALA A 124 2.11 1.63 -12.91
CA ALA A 124 2.74 0.78 -11.90
C ALA A 124 1.69 0.10 -11.00
N GLY A 125 0.67 0.84 -10.55
CA GLY A 125 -0.39 0.29 -9.72
C GLY A 125 -1.23 -0.75 -10.45
N LEU A 126 -1.61 -0.52 -11.73
CA LEU A 126 -2.31 -1.53 -12.53
C LEU A 126 -1.43 -2.75 -12.81
N ALA A 127 -0.14 -2.57 -13.09
CA ALA A 127 0.78 -3.69 -13.28
C ALA A 127 0.86 -4.59 -12.04
N LEU A 128 0.93 -4.00 -10.85
CA LEU A 128 0.89 -4.73 -9.59
C LEU A 128 -0.46 -5.43 -9.37
N ALA A 129 -1.58 -4.74 -9.64
CA ALA A 129 -2.92 -5.31 -9.46
C ALA A 129 -3.16 -6.51 -10.37
N GLU A 130 -2.78 -6.42 -11.65
CA GLU A 130 -2.84 -7.55 -12.61
C GLU A 130 -1.94 -8.71 -12.19
N MET A 131 -0.73 -8.40 -11.71
CA MET A 131 0.21 -9.44 -11.26
C MET A 131 -0.34 -10.18 -10.03
N ILE A 132 -0.95 -9.45 -9.08
CA ILE A 132 -1.57 -10.07 -7.89
C ILE A 132 -2.78 -10.91 -8.30
N ALA A 133 -3.67 -10.38 -9.14
CA ALA A 133 -4.87 -11.08 -9.59
C ALA A 133 -4.56 -12.34 -10.41
N SER A 134 -3.37 -12.40 -11.03
CA SER A 134 -2.93 -13.56 -11.82
C SER A 134 -2.25 -14.66 -11.00
N LEU A 135 -2.02 -14.47 -9.69
CA LEU A 135 -1.41 -15.51 -8.86
C LEU A 135 -2.31 -16.74 -8.77
N SER A 136 -1.72 -17.92 -8.89
CA SER A 136 -2.43 -19.20 -8.72
C SER A 136 -2.65 -19.59 -7.25
N LYS A 137 -2.04 -18.86 -6.34
CA LYS A 137 -2.09 -19.07 -4.89
C LYS A 137 -3.21 -18.24 -4.27
N PRO A 138 -3.90 -18.75 -3.24
CA PRO A 138 -4.88 -17.98 -2.50
C PRO A 138 -4.34 -16.64 -2.00
N THR A 139 -5.07 -15.58 -2.25
CA THR A 139 -4.71 -14.21 -1.87
C THR A 139 -5.81 -13.56 -1.03
N VAL A 140 -5.41 -12.78 -0.04
CA VAL A 140 -6.32 -11.92 0.74
C VAL A 140 -5.68 -10.55 0.86
N SER A 141 -6.45 -9.49 0.61
CA SER A 141 -6.03 -8.12 0.88
C SER A 141 -6.64 -7.60 2.18
N LEU A 142 -5.91 -6.73 2.86
CA LEU A 142 -6.38 -6.01 4.05
C LEU A 142 -5.98 -4.54 3.97
N VAL A 143 -6.97 -3.67 3.82
CA VAL A 143 -6.79 -2.21 3.90
C VAL A 143 -6.77 -1.82 5.38
N ILE A 144 -5.60 -1.34 5.86
CA ILE A 144 -5.37 -0.99 7.27
C ILE A 144 -5.42 0.51 7.57
N GLY A 145 -5.42 1.35 6.55
CA GLY A 145 -5.50 2.81 6.63
C GLY A 145 -6.16 3.34 5.36
N ASP A 146 -5.36 3.78 4.41
CA ASP A 146 -5.86 4.33 3.16
C ASP A 146 -5.65 3.35 2.00
N SER A 147 -6.62 3.31 1.08
CA SER A 147 -6.47 2.70 -0.24
C SER A 147 -7.09 3.63 -1.28
N HIS A 148 -6.36 4.69 -1.61
CA HIS A 148 -6.85 5.79 -2.42
C HIS A 148 -6.40 5.69 -3.87
N SER A 149 -7.21 6.24 -4.79
CA SER A 149 -6.83 6.35 -6.21
C SER A 149 -6.49 4.98 -6.82
N ILE A 150 -5.27 4.81 -7.34
CA ILE A 150 -4.79 3.54 -7.89
C ILE A 150 -4.56 2.46 -6.80
N GLY A 151 -4.67 2.80 -5.52
CA GLY A 151 -4.75 1.84 -4.43
C GLY A 151 -6.05 1.02 -4.45
N VAL A 152 -7.14 1.56 -5.02
CA VAL A 152 -8.43 0.86 -5.10
C VAL A 152 -8.34 -0.44 -5.91
N PRO A 153 -7.81 -0.45 -7.15
CA PRO A 153 -7.54 -1.71 -7.87
C PRO A 153 -6.69 -2.70 -7.07
N LEU A 154 -5.66 -2.22 -6.35
CA LEU A 154 -4.81 -3.10 -5.54
C LEU A 154 -5.56 -3.77 -4.39
N ALA A 155 -6.51 -3.05 -3.77
CA ALA A 155 -7.33 -3.61 -2.69
C ALA A 155 -8.23 -4.74 -3.19
N VAL A 156 -8.76 -4.65 -4.41
CA VAL A 156 -9.68 -5.63 -4.99
C VAL A 156 -8.98 -6.70 -5.83
N SER A 157 -7.66 -6.63 -6.02
CA SER A 157 -6.90 -7.58 -6.85
C SER A 157 -6.73 -8.96 -6.21
N ALA A 158 -6.96 -9.09 -4.90
CA ALA A 158 -6.91 -10.36 -4.20
C ALA A 158 -8.21 -11.16 -4.37
N ASP A 159 -8.15 -12.48 -4.15
CA ASP A 159 -9.34 -13.34 -4.18
C ASP A 159 -10.42 -12.96 -3.17
N GLU A 160 -10.04 -12.34 -2.06
CA GLU A 160 -10.97 -11.81 -1.05
C GLU A 160 -10.36 -10.59 -0.37
N SER A 161 -11.16 -9.55 -0.19
CA SER A 161 -10.72 -8.25 0.31
C SER A 161 -11.32 -7.90 1.67
N PHE A 162 -10.48 -7.34 2.54
CA PHE A 162 -10.86 -6.85 3.87
C PHE A 162 -10.49 -5.38 4.03
N ILE A 163 -11.26 -4.69 4.86
CA ILE A 163 -11.01 -3.31 5.27
C ILE A 163 -11.28 -3.17 6.77
N VAL A 164 -10.39 -2.49 7.51
CA VAL A 164 -10.67 -2.17 8.92
C VAL A 164 -11.72 -1.06 9.02
N PRO A 165 -12.51 -0.95 10.11
CA PRO A 165 -13.64 -0.02 10.21
C PRO A 165 -13.31 1.45 9.93
N THR A 166 -12.10 1.88 10.31
CA THR A 166 -11.66 3.29 10.17
C THR A 166 -10.87 3.59 8.90
N ALA A 167 -10.54 2.56 8.11
CA ALA A 167 -9.82 2.73 6.87
C ALA A 167 -10.70 3.38 5.80
N THR A 168 -10.05 4.04 4.86
CA THR A 168 -10.73 4.82 3.83
C THR A 168 -10.32 4.42 2.41
N MET A 169 -11.26 4.59 1.47
CA MET A 169 -11.03 4.42 0.04
C MET A 169 -11.51 5.68 -0.68
N LEU A 170 -10.61 6.32 -1.43
CA LEU A 170 -10.94 7.50 -2.23
C LEU A 170 -10.99 7.12 -3.71
N ILE A 171 -12.17 7.24 -4.29
CA ILE A 171 -12.41 7.01 -5.72
C ILE A 171 -12.53 8.37 -6.40
N HIS A 172 -11.61 8.69 -7.30
CA HIS A 172 -11.59 9.96 -8.02
C HIS A 172 -11.13 9.77 -9.48
N PRO A 173 -11.43 10.73 -10.39
CA PRO A 173 -10.97 10.65 -11.77
C PRO A 173 -9.45 10.66 -11.89
N VAL A 174 -8.95 10.10 -12.99
CA VAL A 174 -7.52 10.15 -13.31
C VAL A 174 -7.05 11.59 -13.43
N ARG A 175 -5.94 11.90 -12.78
CA ARG A 175 -5.26 13.21 -12.87
C ARG A 175 -3.98 13.08 -13.68
N MET A 176 -3.69 14.07 -14.46
CA MET A 176 -2.43 14.17 -15.19
C MET A 176 -1.96 15.63 -15.22
N SER A 177 -0.66 15.82 -15.12
CA SER A 177 -0.02 17.11 -15.33
C SER A 177 0.93 17.01 -16.53
N GLY A 178 1.06 18.08 -17.30
CA GLY A 178 1.99 18.11 -18.42
C GLY A 178 1.47 18.90 -19.63
N MET A 179 2.24 18.86 -20.72
CA MET A 179 1.90 19.50 -21.99
C MET A 179 0.83 18.69 -22.71
N THR A 180 -0.26 19.33 -23.12
CA THR A 180 -1.32 18.72 -23.93
C THR A 180 -1.05 18.91 -25.40
N ILE A 181 -0.90 17.83 -26.16
CA ILE A 181 -0.76 17.84 -27.62
C ILE A 181 -2.04 17.24 -28.22
N GLY A 182 -2.89 18.09 -28.78
CA GLY A 182 -4.17 17.66 -29.36
C GLY A 182 -5.25 17.37 -28.31
N ALA A 183 -6.13 18.33 -28.03
CA ALA A 183 -7.16 18.21 -26.99
C ALA A 183 -8.08 16.97 -27.13
N PRO A 184 -8.63 16.63 -28.30
CA PRO A 184 -9.49 15.44 -28.46
C PRO A 184 -8.74 14.14 -28.19
N GLN A 185 -7.51 14.01 -28.66
CA GLN A 185 -6.68 12.82 -28.47
C GLN A 185 -6.32 12.62 -26.99
N THR A 186 -5.98 13.71 -26.31
CA THR A 186 -5.70 13.70 -24.87
C THR A 186 -6.95 13.27 -24.07
N TYR A 187 -8.11 13.83 -24.40
CA TYR A 187 -9.37 13.42 -23.75
C TYR A 187 -9.66 11.92 -23.93
N HIS A 188 -9.55 11.39 -25.15
CA HIS A 188 -9.72 9.96 -25.40
C HIS A 188 -8.69 9.09 -24.70
N TYR A 189 -7.46 9.57 -24.54
CA TYR A 189 -6.41 8.88 -23.78
C TYR A 189 -6.80 8.75 -22.30
N PHE A 190 -7.26 9.85 -21.68
CA PHE A 190 -7.75 9.85 -20.31
C PHE A 190 -8.94 8.89 -20.11
N GLN A 191 -9.91 8.93 -21.01
CA GLN A 191 -11.02 8.00 -20.94
C GLN A 191 -10.55 6.55 -20.93
N ARG A 192 -9.66 6.17 -21.86
CA ARG A 192 -9.13 4.79 -21.91
C ARG A 192 -8.41 4.38 -20.62
N ILE A 193 -7.67 5.28 -20.00
CA ILE A 193 -7.02 4.98 -18.71
C ILE A 193 -8.09 4.76 -17.64
N GLN A 194 -9.08 5.64 -17.57
CA GLN A 194 -10.16 5.54 -16.61
C GLN A 194 -10.98 4.27 -16.80
N ASP A 195 -11.33 3.94 -18.04
CA ASP A 195 -12.07 2.70 -18.39
C ASP A 195 -11.30 1.43 -17.96
N ARG A 196 -9.97 1.42 -18.11
CA ARG A 196 -9.12 0.32 -17.62
C ARG A 196 -9.19 0.17 -16.10
N ILE A 197 -9.16 1.27 -15.36
CA ILE A 197 -9.23 1.25 -13.89
C ILE A 197 -10.63 0.79 -13.45
N THR A 198 -11.69 1.40 -13.98
CA THR A 198 -13.06 1.08 -13.58
C THR A 198 -13.46 -0.32 -14.00
N GLY A 199 -13.02 -0.77 -15.18
CA GLY A 199 -13.21 -2.14 -15.66
C GLY A 199 -12.53 -3.15 -14.74
N PHE A 200 -11.24 -2.95 -14.43
CA PHE A 200 -10.51 -3.84 -13.49
C PHE A 200 -11.21 -3.94 -12.13
N VAL A 201 -11.63 -2.80 -11.56
CA VAL A 201 -12.32 -2.79 -10.26
C VAL A 201 -13.66 -3.51 -10.34
N ALA A 202 -14.43 -3.32 -11.41
CA ALA A 202 -15.72 -4.01 -11.61
C ALA A 202 -15.54 -5.52 -11.77
N ASP A 203 -14.51 -5.96 -12.50
CA ASP A 203 -14.23 -7.37 -12.73
C ASP A 203 -13.76 -8.11 -11.45
N HIS A 204 -13.17 -7.37 -10.50
CA HIS A 204 -12.61 -7.92 -9.26
C HIS A 204 -13.39 -7.55 -7.99
N SER A 205 -14.61 -7.05 -8.12
CA SER A 205 -15.49 -6.70 -7.00
C SER A 205 -16.96 -6.95 -7.35
N ARG A 206 -17.86 -6.61 -6.43
CA ARG A 206 -19.31 -6.71 -6.70
C ARG A 206 -19.96 -5.38 -7.10
N ILE A 207 -19.18 -4.28 -7.10
CA ILE A 207 -19.70 -2.97 -7.49
C ILE A 207 -19.74 -2.84 -9.02
N PRO A 208 -20.87 -2.45 -9.61
CA PRO A 208 -20.97 -2.24 -11.05
C PRO A 208 -20.11 -1.08 -11.55
N GLN A 209 -19.60 -1.17 -12.77
CA GLN A 209 -18.71 -0.15 -13.35
C GLN A 209 -19.35 1.24 -13.41
N ASP A 210 -20.62 1.35 -13.80
CA ASP A 210 -21.37 2.61 -13.84
C ASP A 210 -21.48 3.27 -12.46
N LYS A 211 -21.55 2.46 -11.39
CA LYS A 211 -21.56 2.95 -10.03
C LYS A 211 -20.19 3.50 -9.62
N ILE A 212 -19.10 2.84 -10.02
CA ILE A 212 -17.73 3.33 -9.78
C ILE A 212 -17.53 4.69 -10.48
N GLU A 213 -17.97 4.80 -11.73
CA GLU A 213 -17.90 6.04 -12.51
C GLU A 213 -18.73 7.16 -11.86
N ALA A 214 -19.91 6.85 -11.35
CA ALA A 214 -20.73 7.81 -10.61
C ALA A 214 -20.04 8.29 -9.31
N LEU A 215 -19.38 7.40 -8.59
CA LEU A 215 -18.61 7.76 -7.39
C LEU A 215 -17.39 8.63 -7.74
N MET A 216 -16.73 8.36 -8.86
CA MET A 216 -15.61 9.18 -9.36
C MET A 216 -16.03 10.62 -9.66
N MET A 217 -17.21 10.81 -10.22
CA MET A 217 -17.70 12.10 -10.68
C MET A 217 -18.54 12.85 -9.63
N ASN A 218 -18.61 12.34 -8.41
CA ASN A 218 -19.36 12.96 -7.32
C ASN A 218 -18.76 14.32 -6.93
N THR A 219 -19.60 15.34 -6.80
CA THR A 219 -19.24 16.70 -6.40
C THR A 219 -19.88 17.13 -5.07
N ALA A 220 -20.66 16.24 -4.44
CA ALA A 220 -21.44 16.56 -3.24
C ALA A 220 -20.56 16.65 -1.98
N ASP A 221 -19.46 15.90 -1.95
CA ASP A 221 -18.54 15.87 -0.83
C ASP A 221 -17.40 16.87 -1.06
N LEU A 222 -17.05 17.64 -0.03
CA LEU A 222 -15.88 18.51 0.00
C LEU A 222 -14.60 17.66 0.16
N THR A 223 -14.32 16.82 -0.82
CA THR A 223 -12.97 16.30 -0.99
C THR A 223 -12.10 17.40 -1.61
N LYS A 224 -10.78 17.28 -1.56
CA LYS A 224 -9.88 18.26 -2.20
C LYS A 224 -10.12 18.37 -3.71
N ASP A 225 -11.00 17.53 -4.28
CA ASP A 225 -11.29 17.39 -5.70
C ASP A 225 -12.59 16.60 -5.92
N LEU A 226 -12.94 16.33 -7.19
CA LEU A 226 -14.02 15.40 -7.54
C LEU A 226 -13.73 14.01 -6.95
N GLY A 227 -14.77 13.31 -6.55
CA GLY A 227 -14.69 11.94 -6.09
C GLY A 227 -15.48 11.66 -4.82
N THR A 228 -15.35 10.43 -4.35
CA THR A 228 -16.04 9.95 -3.16
C THR A 228 -15.07 9.28 -2.21
N LEU A 229 -15.10 9.68 -0.95
CA LEU A 229 -14.42 9.00 0.14
C LEU A 229 -15.38 8.00 0.78
N LEU A 230 -15.02 6.73 0.77
CA LEU A 230 -15.73 5.64 1.44
C LEU A 230 -14.99 5.25 2.71
N VAL A 231 -15.70 5.06 3.80
CA VAL A 231 -15.14 4.56 5.07
C VAL A 231 -15.56 3.11 5.24
N GLY A 232 -14.66 2.25 5.67
CA GLY A 232 -14.81 0.83 5.97
C GLY A 232 -16.13 0.16 5.54
N GLU A 233 -17.17 0.34 6.33
CA GLU A 233 -18.49 -0.26 6.08
C GLU A 233 -19.14 0.21 4.77
N ASP A 234 -18.89 1.45 4.35
CA ASP A 234 -19.46 1.98 3.10
C ASP A 234 -18.87 1.26 1.88
N ALA A 235 -17.59 0.96 1.90
CA ALA A 235 -16.93 0.21 0.84
C ALA A 235 -17.51 -1.22 0.71
N VAL A 236 -17.81 -1.86 1.83
CA VAL A 236 -18.44 -3.19 1.86
C VAL A 236 -19.91 -3.13 1.43
N ARG A 237 -20.66 -2.14 1.91
CA ARG A 237 -22.09 -1.96 1.55
C ARG A 237 -22.28 -1.74 0.05
N LEU A 238 -21.35 -1.03 -0.59
CA LEU A 238 -21.37 -0.79 -2.04
C LEU A 238 -20.86 -1.99 -2.86
N GLY A 239 -20.29 -2.99 -2.21
CA GLY A 239 -19.75 -4.17 -2.90
C GLY A 239 -18.34 -3.97 -3.45
N LEU A 240 -17.65 -2.88 -3.07
CA LEU A 240 -16.28 -2.62 -3.49
C LEU A 240 -15.29 -3.53 -2.75
N ILE A 241 -15.47 -3.71 -1.45
CA ILE A 241 -14.69 -4.62 -0.59
C ILE A 241 -15.63 -5.73 -0.08
N ASP A 242 -15.08 -6.92 0.17
CA ASP A 242 -15.89 -8.06 0.59
C ASP A 242 -16.31 -7.98 2.04
N ARG A 243 -15.41 -7.62 2.96
CA ARG A 243 -15.66 -7.68 4.40
C ARG A 243 -15.02 -6.55 5.18
N VAL A 244 -15.70 -6.13 6.23
CA VAL A 244 -15.04 -5.37 7.31
C VAL A 244 -14.39 -6.37 8.27
N GLY A 245 -13.10 -6.16 8.59
CA GLY A 245 -12.38 -7.03 9.51
C GLY A 245 -10.93 -6.63 9.70
N GLY A 246 -10.30 -7.17 10.73
CA GLY A 246 -8.89 -6.95 11.06
C GLY A 246 -7.98 -8.08 10.56
N ILE A 247 -6.73 -8.04 11.02
CA ILE A 247 -5.68 -8.97 10.61
C ILE A 247 -6.01 -10.42 10.99
N ASP A 248 -6.67 -10.63 12.11
CA ASP A 248 -7.08 -11.95 12.60
C ASP A 248 -8.07 -12.64 11.65
N GLN A 249 -9.10 -11.90 11.21
CA GLN A 249 -10.11 -12.40 10.28
C GLN A 249 -9.53 -12.60 8.87
N ALA A 250 -8.69 -11.67 8.40
CA ALA A 250 -8.02 -11.78 7.11
C ALA A 250 -7.11 -13.02 7.05
N LEU A 251 -6.28 -13.26 8.08
CA LEU A 251 -5.43 -14.44 8.17
C LEU A 251 -6.23 -15.74 8.33
N ALA A 252 -7.28 -15.73 9.14
CA ALA A 252 -8.16 -16.90 9.31
C ALA A 252 -8.77 -17.30 7.97
N ARG A 253 -9.28 -16.32 7.22
CA ARG A 253 -9.88 -16.56 5.90
C ARG A 253 -8.87 -17.03 4.87
N LEU A 254 -7.67 -16.46 4.84
CA LEU A 254 -6.60 -16.91 3.94
C LEU A 254 -6.23 -18.36 4.20
N ARG A 255 -6.08 -18.78 5.48
CA ARG A 255 -5.81 -20.17 5.85
C ARG A 255 -6.95 -21.11 5.43
N GLU A 256 -8.20 -20.66 5.55
CA GLU A 256 -9.35 -21.42 5.08
C GLU A 256 -9.28 -21.64 3.56
N ARG A 257 -9.01 -20.60 2.77
CA ARG A 257 -8.86 -20.68 1.31
C ARG A 257 -7.71 -21.62 0.89
N ILE A 258 -6.59 -21.59 1.61
CA ILE A 258 -5.48 -22.52 1.36
C ILE A 258 -5.94 -23.97 1.56
N ARG A 259 -6.69 -24.25 2.62
CA ARG A 259 -7.21 -25.60 2.89
C ARG A 259 -8.25 -26.05 1.84
N GLU A 260 -9.16 -25.14 1.46
CA GLU A 260 -10.14 -25.40 0.38
C GLU A 260 -9.45 -25.74 -0.95
N GLY A 261 -8.38 -24.99 -1.28
CA GLY A 261 -7.59 -25.23 -2.49
C GLY A 261 -6.88 -26.59 -2.50
N LYS A 262 -6.37 -27.03 -1.35
CA LYS A 262 -5.75 -28.36 -1.19
C LYS A 262 -6.77 -29.49 -1.38
N GLN A 263 -7.98 -29.33 -0.82
CA GLN A 263 -9.05 -30.34 -0.93
C GLN A 263 -9.57 -30.51 -2.36
N ARG A 264 -9.51 -29.47 -3.22
CA ARG A 264 -9.93 -29.56 -4.63
C ARG A 264 -8.89 -30.22 -5.53
N LYS A 265 -7.64 -30.31 -5.09
CA LYS A 265 -6.52 -30.87 -5.86
C LYS A 265 -6.18 -32.32 -5.47
N GLY A 266 -6.72 -32.83 -4.37
CA GLY A 266 -6.57 -34.23 -3.89
C GLY A 266 -7.80 -35.08 -4.18
#